data_3d3f0832d961ce5a3e9967a8fe209587
#
_entry.id   3d3f0832d961ce5a3e9967a8fe209587
#
_cell.length_a   1.000
_cell.length_b   1.000
_cell.length_c   1.000
_cell.angle_alpha   90.00
_cell.angle_beta   90.00
_cell.angle_gamma   90.00
#
_symmetry.space_group_name_H-M   'P 1'
#
loop_
_entity.id
_entity.type
_entity.pdbx_description
1 polymer ?
#
loop_
_entity_poly.entity_id
_entity_poly.type
_entity_poly.pdbx_seq_one_letter_code
_entity_poly.pdbx_strand_id
1 'polypeptide(L)'
;AINFYRKGLPEYAINFAAATDLSKLNTKQVNLVNCWEEEVEITPGEMSALGGKYALISLEAAVAALKNKQIDGLVTAPIHKKNIQSPNFNFSGHTPYLQAAFGNTENLMLLVADNLRMALVTEHVTIQEVGKHITKDKIKQKLSILNSSLKKDFGIDAPRIAVLALNPHAGDEGLIGKEEIEIIKPAIKESKQQMLVYGPYSADAFFARGAHEKFDGVLAMYHDQGLIPFKSLAFGEGVNFTAGLPIVRTSPDHGTAFD
;
A
#
# COMPACT_ATOMS: atom_id res chain seq x y z
N ALA A 1 13.05 7.75 21.53
CA ALA A 1 12.69 6.43 20.98
C ALA A 1 13.92 5.70 20.45
N ILE A 2 14.61 6.16 19.40
CA ILE A 2 15.76 5.43 18.78
C ILE A 2 16.86 5.11 19.79
N ASN A 3 17.24 6.03 20.68
CA ASN A 3 18.24 5.77 21.70
C ASN A 3 17.83 4.67 22.69
N PHE A 4 16.54 4.51 22.96
CA PHE A 4 16.01 3.41 23.77
C PHE A 4 16.27 2.07 23.08
N TYR A 5 15.89 1.95 21.82
CA TYR A 5 16.09 0.70 21.05
C TYR A 5 17.57 0.36 20.82
N ARG A 6 18.43 1.35 20.60
CA ARG A 6 19.89 1.12 20.49
C ARG A 6 20.51 0.51 21.73
N LYS A 7 20.00 0.85 22.93
CA LYS A 7 20.46 0.25 24.17
C LYS A 7 19.96 -1.16 24.39
N GLY A 8 18.71 -1.43 23.95
CA GLY A 8 18.06 -2.73 24.10
C GLY A 8 18.44 -3.75 23.02
N LEU A 9 18.81 -3.31 21.82
CA LEU A 9 19.09 -4.13 20.64
C LEU A 9 20.41 -3.67 19.98
N PRO A 10 21.56 -3.86 20.62
CA PRO A 10 22.84 -3.35 20.12
C PRO A 10 23.26 -3.94 18.78
N GLU A 11 22.82 -5.15 18.44
CA GLU A 11 23.07 -5.80 17.15
C GLU A 11 22.41 -5.09 15.96
N TYR A 12 21.37 -4.29 16.21
CA TYR A 12 20.69 -3.46 15.19
C TYR A 12 21.06 -1.98 15.30
N ALA A 13 22.15 -1.65 16.02
CA ALA A 13 22.55 -0.27 16.21
C ALA A 13 22.98 0.40 14.90
N ILE A 14 22.23 1.40 14.47
CA ILE A 14 22.52 2.23 13.30
C ILE A 14 23.18 3.53 13.78
N ASN A 15 24.29 3.92 13.14
CA ASN A 15 24.89 5.23 13.35
C ASN A 15 24.09 6.29 12.61
N PHE A 16 23.71 7.36 13.30
CA PHE A 16 23.00 8.49 12.72
C PHE A 16 23.57 9.81 13.19
N ALA A 17 23.46 10.84 12.37
CA ALA A 17 23.71 12.21 12.73
C ALA A 17 22.41 12.84 13.26
N ALA A 18 22.49 13.53 14.41
CA ALA A 18 21.36 14.34 14.86
C ALA A 18 21.24 15.57 13.98
N ALA A 19 20.04 15.83 13.47
CA ALA A 19 19.72 17.01 12.69
C ALA A 19 18.59 17.81 13.38
N THR A 20 18.75 19.11 13.44
CA THR A 20 17.70 20.02 13.96
C THR A 20 16.81 20.54 12.84
N ASP A 21 17.27 20.39 11.60
CA ASP A 21 16.60 20.92 10.45
C ASP A 21 16.99 20.13 9.17
N LEU A 22 16.05 19.99 8.25
CA LEU A 22 16.24 19.23 7.01
C LEU A 22 17.14 19.93 5.99
N SER A 23 17.47 21.21 6.17
CA SER A 23 18.40 21.94 5.29
C SER A 23 19.87 21.61 5.58
N LYS A 24 20.19 20.99 6.71
CA LYS A 24 21.55 20.71 7.20
C LYS A 24 21.82 19.23 7.43
N LEU A 25 21.36 18.40 6.49
CA LEU A 25 21.55 16.96 6.57
C LEU A 25 23.00 16.56 6.25
N ASN A 26 23.50 15.56 6.96
CA ASN A 26 24.75 14.89 6.61
C ASN A 26 24.47 13.88 5.50
N THR A 27 24.92 14.14 4.29
CA THR A 27 24.69 13.28 3.11
C THR A 27 25.39 11.93 3.14
N LYS A 28 26.32 11.72 4.10
CA LYS A 28 27.08 10.48 4.26
C LYS A 28 26.56 9.56 5.36
N GLN A 29 25.52 9.96 6.07
CA GLN A 29 24.97 9.22 7.21
C GLN A 29 23.45 9.26 7.22
N VAL A 30 22.85 8.33 7.93
CA VAL A 30 21.45 8.42 8.32
C VAL A 30 21.28 9.62 9.26
N ASN A 31 20.30 10.46 8.99
CA ASN A 31 19.99 11.61 9.82
C ASN A 31 18.77 11.33 10.68
N LEU A 32 18.85 11.71 11.95
CA LEU A 32 17.72 11.68 12.87
C LEU A 32 17.25 13.10 13.15
N VAL A 33 16.06 13.45 12.69
CA VAL A 33 15.40 14.72 12.97
C VAL A 33 14.51 14.54 14.19
N ASN A 34 14.83 15.27 15.28
CA ASN A 34 13.99 15.27 16.47
C ASN A 34 12.76 16.15 16.24
N CYS A 35 11.56 15.54 16.33
CA CYS A 35 10.29 16.24 16.19
C CYS A 35 9.74 16.77 17.53
N TRP A 36 10.40 16.47 18.65
CA TRP A 36 10.09 16.94 20.01
C TRP A 36 11.34 16.93 20.88
N GLU A 37 11.35 17.71 21.97
CA GLU A 37 12.49 17.85 22.89
C GLU A 37 12.30 17.10 24.22
N GLU A 38 11.04 16.87 24.63
CA GLU A 38 10.73 16.21 25.90
C GLU A 38 11.15 14.73 25.91
N GLU A 39 11.55 14.24 27.08
CA GLU A 39 11.75 12.81 27.31
C GLU A 39 10.42 12.07 27.34
N VAL A 40 10.36 10.97 26.61
CA VAL A 40 9.17 10.12 26.47
C VAL A 40 9.48 8.75 27.04
N GLU A 41 8.68 8.32 28.01
CA GLU A 41 8.71 6.95 28.50
C GLU A 41 8.16 6.00 27.44
N ILE A 42 8.93 4.96 27.15
CA ILE A 42 8.56 3.94 26.15
C ILE A 42 8.40 2.61 26.89
N THR A 43 7.20 2.06 26.82
CA THR A 43 6.87 0.73 27.33
C THR A 43 6.63 -0.20 26.14
N PRO A 44 7.61 -1.02 25.73
CA PRO A 44 7.45 -1.95 24.62
C PRO A 44 6.32 -2.95 24.87
N GLY A 45 5.58 -3.31 23.79
CA GLY A 45 4.45 -4.23 23.88
C GLY A 45 3.16 -3.61 24.43
N GLU A 46 3.20 -2.37 24.92
CA GLU A 46 2.04 -1.72 25.50
C GLU A 46 1.48 -0.59 24.61
N MET A 47 0.18 -0.54 24.50
CA MET A 47 -0.50 0.54 23.80
C MET A 47 -0.67 1.73 24.76
N SER A 48 -0.05 2.87 24.44
CA SER A 48 -0.13 4.09 25.25
C SER A 48 -0.63 5.30 24.45
N ALA A 49 -1.37 6.20 25.09
CA ALA A 49 -1.80 7.45 24.47
C ALA A 49 -0.61 8.32 24.03
N LEU A 50 0.50 8.28 24.77
CA LEU A 50 1.74 8.96 24.41
C LEU A 50 2.33 8.41 23.11
N GLY A 51 2.34 7.09 22.91
CA GLY A 51 2.79 6.48 21.65
C GLY A 51 1.99 6.98 20.45
N GLY A 52 0.65 7.10 20.58
CA GLY A 52 -0.20 7.68 19.55
C GLY A 52 0.10 9.15 19.25
N LYS A 53 0.28 9.97 20.30
CA LYS A 53 0.64 11.39 20.18
C LYS A 53 1.94 11.58 19.38
N TYR A 54 3.00 10.88 19.74
CA TYR A 54 4.31 11.05 19.10
C TYR A 54 4.38 10.40 17.71
N ALA A 55 3.61 9.35 17.45
CA ALA A 55 3.42 8.82 16.11
C ALA A 55 2.78 9.86 15.17
N LEU A 56 1.77 10.60 15.66
CA LEU A 56 1.14 11.68 14.91
C LEU A 56 2.11 12.83 14.65
N ILE A 57 2.83 13.31 15.66
CA ILE A 57 3.82 14.38 15.51
C ILE A 57 4.87 14.01 14.46
N SER A 58 5.39 12.77 14.47
CA SER A 58 6.33 12.30 13.46
C SER A 58 5.73 12.29 12.06
N LEU A 59 4.49 11.85 11.93
CA LEU A 59 3.78 11.80 10.65
C LEU A 59 3.51 13.21 10.10
N GLU A 60 3.08 14.14 10.94
CA GLU A 60 2.84 15.54 10.57
C GLU A 60 4.14 16.22 10.11
N ALA A 61 5.25 16.00 10.81
CA ALA A 61 6.56 16.51 10.41
C ALA A 61 6.99 15.98 9.03
N ALA A 62 6.82 14.68 8.78
CA ALA A 62 7.15 14.07 7.50
C ALA A 62 6.25 14.60 6.36
N VAL A 63 4.95 14.79 6.62
CA VAL A 63 4.00 15.36 5.65
C VAL A 63 4.34 16.82 5.34
N ALA A 64 4.73 17.60 6.35
CA ALA A 64 5.20 18.96 6.13
C ALA A 64 6.47 19.00 5.26
N ALA A 65 7.41 18.11 5.50
CA ALA A 65 8.64 17.98 4.71
C ALA A 65 8.34 17.60 3.24
N LEU A 66 7.40 16.68 3.00
CA LEU A 66 6.94 16.33 1.64
C LEU A 66 6.28 17.53 0.93
N LYS A 67 5.39 18.25 1.62
CA LYS A 67 4.73 19.44 1.05
C LYS A 67 5.72 20.54 0.68
N ASN A 68 6.77 20.69 1.46
CA ASN A 68 7.86 21.63 1.23
C ASN A 68 8.93 21.10 0.25
N LYS A 69 8.75 19.89 -0.31
CA LYS A 69 9.71 19.23 -1.23
C LYS A 69 11.12 19.09 -0.63
N GLN A 70 11.20 18.88 0.67
CA GLN A 70 12.44 18.66 1.41
C GLN A 70 12.84 17.18 1.45
N ILE A 71 11.90 16.30 1.15
CA ILE A 71 12.11 14.85 0.99
C ILE A 71 11.35 14.36 -0.25
N ASP A 72 11.83 13.29 -0.87
CA ASP A 72 11.32 12.74 -2.13
C ASP A 72 10.21 11.70 -1.94
N GLY A 73 10.19 11.04 -0.79
CA GLY A 73 9.24 9.99 -0.46
C GLY A 73 9.12 9.73 1.03
N LEU A 74 8.14 8.92 1.39
CA LEU A 74 7.81 8.60 2.77
C LEU A 74 7.71 7.08 2.96
N VAL A 75 8.48 6.56 3.90
CA VAL A 75 8.31 5.19 4.42
C VAL A 75 7.69 5.29 5.80
N THR A 76 6.49 4.73 5.99
CA THR A 76 5.80 4.76 7.29
C THR A 76 5.97 3.45 8.03
N ALA A 77 6.38 3.53 9.29
CA ALA A 77 6.22 2.41 10.22
C ALA A 77 4.73 2.20 10.55
N PRO A 78 4.32 1.00 10.98
CA PRO A 78 2.95 0.75 11.37
C PRO A 78 2.49 1.65 12.54
N ILE A 79 1.20 2.05 12.52
CA ILE A 79 0.56 2.77 13.61
C ILE A 79 -0.60 1.96 14.20
N HIS A 80 -0.84 2.10 15.49
CA HIS A 80 -2.02 1.51 16.10
C HIS A 80 -3.21 2.45 15.91
N LYS A 81 -4.20 1.99 15.11
CA LYS A 81 -5.32 2.83 14.62
C LYS A 81 -6.20 3.46 15.70
N LYS A 82 -6.36 2.80 16.86
CA LYS A 82 -7.10 3.39 18.00
C LYS A 82 -6.25 4.39 18.77
N ASN A 83 -4.97 4.09 18.92
CA ASN A 83 -4.06 4.84 19.76
C ASN A 83 -3.75 6.24 19.21
N ILE A 84 -3.68 6.38 17.89
CA ILE A 84 -3.39 7.64 17.20
C ILE A 84 -4.60 8.59 17.12
N GLN A 85 -5.83 8.08 17.40
CA GLN A 85 -7.02 8.90 17.33
C GLN A 85 -6.94 10.09 18.29
N SER A 86 -7.25 11.26 17.78
CA SER A 86 -7.20 12.51 18.52
C SER A 86 -8.11 13.53 17.83
N PRO A 87 -8.43 14.70 18.44
CA PRO A 87 -9.14 15.77 17.75
C PRO A 87 -8.49 16.20 16.42
N ASN A 88 -7.18 16.03 16.30
CA ASN A 88 -6.41 16.38 15.09
C ASN A 88 -6.23 15.22 14.12
N PHE A 89 -6.58 13.99 14.51
CA PHE A 89 -6.45 12.81 13.67
C PHE A 89 -7.67 11.91 13.79
N ASN A 90 -8.63 12.12 12.92
CA ASN A 90 -9.85 11.33 12.81
C ASN A 90 -9.87 10.54 11.48
N PHE A 91 -8.84 9.72 11.27
CA PHE A 91 -8.68 8.91 10.07
C PHE A 91 -8.50 7.44 10.46
N SER A 92 -8.95 6.53 9.59
CA SER A 92 -8.82 5.09 9.82
C SER A 92 -7.39 4.56 9.63
N GLY A 93 -6.42 5.40 9.27
CA GLY A 93 -5.01 5.06 9.08
C GLY A 93 -4.25 6.07 8.23
N HIS A 94 -3.02 5.71 7.85
CA HIS A 94 -2.14 6.59 7.05
C HIS A 94 -2.76 7.00 5.72
N THR A 95 -3.31 6.05 4.96
CA THR A 95 -3.78 6.30 3.59
C THR A 95 -4.85 7.39 3.51
N PRO A 96 -5.97 7.33 4.27
CA PRO A 96 -6.96 8.40 4.22
C PRO A 96 -6.43 9.74 4.77
N TYR A 97 -5.51 9.72 5.72
CA TYR A 97 -4.84 10.94 6.19
C TYR A 97 -4.00 11.57 5.09
N LEU A 98 -3.19 10.79 4.38
CA LEU A 98 -2.36 11.27 3.27
C LEU A 98 -3.21 11.74 2.08
N GLN A 99 -4.32 11.04 1.77
CA GLN A 99 -5.27 11.51 0.77
C GLN A 99 -5.81 12.91 1.10
N ALA A 100 -6.27 13.11 2.33
CA ALA A 100 -6.76 14.42 2.77
C ALA A 100 -5.65 15.49 2.74
N ALA A 101 -4.42 15.13 3.14
CA ALA A 101 -3.29 16.05 3.17
C ALA A 101 -2.83 16.50 1.77
N PHE A 102 -2.99 15.64 0.74
CA PHE A 102 -2.48 15.85 -0.63
C PHE A 102 -3.57 15.98 -1.70
N GLY A 103 -4.82 16.23 -1.34
CA GLY A 103 -5.87 16.62 -2.29
C GLY A 103 -6.95 15.58 -2.54
N ASN A 104 -7.19 14.66 -1.61
CA ASN A 104 -8.27 13.66 -1.71
C ASN A 104 -8.27 12.84 -3.02
N THR A 105 -7.09 12.50 -3.50
CA THR A 105 -6.95 11.69 -4.71
C THR A 105 -7.38 10.24 -4.46
N GLU A 106 -7.97 9.63 -5.46
CA GLU A 106 -8.23 8.19 -5.43
C GLU A 106 -6.92 7.42 -5.36
N ASN A 107 -6.89 6.39 -4.54
CA ASN A 107 -5.71 5.56 -4.36
C ASN A 107 -5.95 4.08 -4.67
N LEU A 108 -4.86 3.36 -4.75
CA LEU A 108 -4.83 1.93 -4.95
C LEU A 108 -3.76 1.32 -4.04
N MET A 109 -4.16 0.37 -3.22
CA MET A 109 -3.22 -0.47 -2.49
C MET A 109 -2.52 -1.39 -3.48
N LEU A 110 -1.20 -1.31 -3.53
CA LEU A 110 -0.34 -2.10 -4.38
C LEU A 110 0.72 -2.79 -3.52
N LEU A 111 0.74 -4.10 -3.53
CA LEU A 111 1.81 -4.89 -2.93
C LEU A 111 2.88 -5.18 -3.96
N VAL A 112 4.12 -4.94 -3.60
CA VAL A 112 5.27 -5.01 -4.50
C VAL A 112 6.34 -5.90 -3.90
N ALA A 113 6.80 -6.87 -4.67
CA ALA A 113 7.99 -7.67 -4.40
C ALA A 113 8.65 -8.00 -5.73
N ASP A 114 9.89 -7.60 -5.94
CA ASP A 114 10.59 -7.73 -7.21
C ASP A 114 9.72 -7.30 -8.42
N ASN A 115 9.41 -8.26 -9.28
CA ASN A 115 8.57 -8.04 -10.46
C ASN A 115 7.07 -8.32 -10.23
N LEU A 116 6.68 -8.79 -9.04
CA LEU A 116 5.28 -9.03 -8.70
C LEU A 116 4.66 -7.76 -8.11
N ARG A 117 3.63 -7.23 -8.78
CA ARG A 117 2.85 -6.07 -8.33
C ARG A 117 1.39 -6.44 -8.30
N MET A 118 0.85 -6.55 -7.08
CA MET A 118 -0.51 -7.03 -6.81
C MET A 118 -1.39 -5.89 -6.32
N ALA A 119 -2.42 -5.55 -7.09
CA ALA A 119 -3.42 -4.54 -6.75
C ALA A 119 -4.77 -5.18 -6.44
N LEU A 120 -5.61 -4.48 -5.70
CA LEU A 120 -6.91 -4.96 -5.25
C LEU A 120 -8.05 -4.02 -5.68
N VAL A 121 -9.16 -4.60 -6.15
CA VAL A 121 -10.41 -3.85 -6.39
C VAL A 121 -11.10 -3.55 -5.06
N THR A 122 -11.18 -4.54 -4.18
CA THR A 122 -11.71 -4.39 -2.82
C THR A 122 -10.66 -4.80 -1.78
N GLU A 123 -10.58 -4.07 -0.68
CA GLU A 123 -9.59 -4.28 0.37
C GLU A 123 -10.24 -4.88 1.64
N HIS A 124 -10.72 -4.04 2.53
CA HIS A 124 -11.23 -4.43 3.85
C HIS A 124 -12.76 -4.54 3.85
N VAL A 125 -13.30 -5.45 3.06
CA VAL A 125 -14.73 -5.78 3.04
C VAL A 125 -14.92 -7.26 3.36
N THR A 126 -16.06 -7.61 3.94
CA THR A 126 -16.37 -9.01 4.21
C THR A 126 -16.55 -9.78 2.88
N ILE A 127 -16.22 -11.07 2.87
CA ILE A 127 -16.40 -11.91 1.67
C ILE A 127 -17.84 -11.85 1.14
N GLN A 128 -18.83 -11.80 2.04
CA GLN A 128 -20.24 -11.70 1.69
C GLN A 128 -20.58 -10.41 0.94
N GLU A 129 -19.83 -9.34 1.15
CA GLU A 129 -20.05 -8.03 0.54
C GLU A 129 -19.20 -7.81 -0.72
N VAL A 130 -18.17 -8.62 -0.96
CA VAL A 130 -17.24 -8.43 -2.09
C VAL A 130 -17.99 -8.25 -3.41
N GLY A 131 -18.91 -9.16 -3.75
CA GLY A 131 -19.64 -9.11 -5.03
C GLY A 131 -20.39 -7.79 -5.25
N LYS A 132 -20.95 -7.20 -4.19
CA LYS A 132 -21.67 -5.91 -4.25
C LYS A 132 -20.74 -4.74 -4.55
N HIS A 133 -19.47 -4.85 -4.18
CA HIS A 133 -18.45 -3.82 -4.39
C HIS A 133 -17.69 -3.97 -5.71
N ILE A 134 -17.88 -5.08 -6.45
CA ILE A 134 -17.31 -5.27 -7.77
C ILE A 134 -18.22 -4.62 -8.81
N THR A 135 -17.82 -3.45 -9.28
CA THR A 135 -18.54 -2.72 -10.33
C THR A 135 -17.61 -2.40 -11.51
N LYS A 136 -18.19 -2.24 -12.70
CA LYS A 136 -17.44 -1.89 -13.91
C LYS A 136 -16.60 -0.62 -13.70
N ASP A 137 -17.19 0.42 -13.14
CA ASP A 137 -16.51 1.70 -12.94
C ASP A 137 -15.37 1.59 -11.94
N LYS A 138 -15.56 0.84 -10.84
CA LYS A 138 -14.50 0.62 -9.85
C LYS A 138 -13.32 -0.16 -10.43
N ILE A 139 -13.59 -1.20 -11.23
CA ILE A 139 -12.52 -1.95 -11.92
C ILE A 139 -11.75 -1.02 -12.86
N LYS A 140 -12.44 -0.24 -13.69
CA LYS A 140 -11.82 0.72 -14.63
C LYS A 140 -11.00 1.77 -13.91
N GLN A 141 -11.50 2.31 -12.80
CA GLN A 141 -10.80 3.27 -11.96
C GLN A 141 -9.51 2.67 -11.40
N LYS A 142 -9.59 1.47 -10.79
CA LYS A 142 -8.41 0.78 -10.24
C LYS A 142 -7.39 0.42 -11.33
N LEU A 143 -7.84 -0.01 -12.50
CA LEU A 143 -6.97 -0.24 -13.68
C LEU A 143 -6.27 1.03 -14.14
N SER A 144 -6.98 2.16 -14.17
CA SER A 144 -6.39 3.45 -14.56
C SER A 144 -5.30 3.90 -13.60
N ILE A 145 -5.54 3.79 -12.29
CA ILE A 145 -4.54 4.12 -11.26
C ILE A 145 -3.33 3.17 -11.38
N LEU A 146 -3.57 1.86 -11.51
CA LEU A 146 -2.51 0.86 -11.65
C LEU A 146 -1.64 1.14 -12.89
N ASN A 147 -2.27 1.34 -14.04
CA ASN A 147 -1.56 1.63 -15.30
C ASN A 147 -0.72 2.92 -15.20
N SER A 148 -1.28 3.96 -14.59
CA SER A 148 -0.58 5.24 -14.39
C SER A 148 0.61 5.09 -13.45
N SER A 149 0.44 4.34 -12.35
CA SER A 149 1.52 4.07 -11.40
C SER A 149 2.61 3.21 -12.01
N LEU A 150 2.27 2.13 -12.74
CA LEU A 150 3.25 1.30 -13.44
C LEU A 150 4.11 2.12 -14.42
N LYS A 151 3.53 3.11 -15.09
CA LYS A 151 4.27 4.02 -15.96
C LYS A 151 5.12 5.01 -15.19
N LYS A 152 4.51 5.74 -14.26
CA LYS A 152 5.13 6.87 -13.59
C LYS A 152 6.11 6.45 -12.50
N ASP A 153 5.68 5.50 -11.65
CA ASP A 153 6.39 5.16 -10.42
C ASP A 153 7.37 3.99 -10.65
N PHE A 154 7.08 3.12 -11.63
CA PHE A 154 7.91 1.96 -11.96
C PHE A 154 8.61 2.05 -13.32
N GLY A 155 8.39 3.11 -14.10
CA GLY A 155 9.09 3.36 -15.37
C GLY A 155 8.76 2.39 -16.50
N ILE A 156 7.58 1.77 -16.50
CA ILE A 156 7.16 0.79 -17.50
C ILE A 156 6.32 1.48 -18.58
N ASP A 157 6.85 1.68 -19.76
CA ASP A 157 6.17 2.45 -20.83
C ASP A 157 4.84 1.84 -21.29
N ALA A 158 4.79 0.52 -21.46
CA ALA A 158 3.62 -0.21 -21.96
C ALA A 158 3.22 -1.36 -21.01
N PRO A 159 2.73 -1.06 -19.79
CA PRO A 159 2.50 -2.08 -18.80
C PRO A 159 1.40 -3.07 -19.20
N ARG A 160 1.67 -4.34 -19.05
CA ARG A 160 0.75 -5.44 -19.26
C ARG A 160 0.08 -5.80 -17.94
N ILE A 161 -1.24 -5.62 -17.86
CA ILE A 161 -2.01 -5.82 -16.62
C ILE A 161 -2.90 -7.05 -16.77
N ALA A 162 -2.77 -8.00 -15.85
CA ALA A 162 -3.70 -9.11 -15.71
C ALA A 162 -4.83 -8.75 -14.75
N VAL A 163 -6.06 -9.13 -15.10
CA VAL A 163 -7.24 -9.04 -14.23
C VAL A 163 -7.67 -10.44 -13.85
N LEU A 164 -7.79 -10.71 -12.55
CA LEU A 164 -8.31 -11.98 -12.07
C LEU A 164 -9.84 -12.00 -12.15
N ALA A 165 -10.40 -13.19 -12.26
CA ALA A 165 -11.83 -13.40 -12.12
C ALA A 165 -12.25 -13.30 -10.65
N LEU A 166 -13.53 -13.04 -10.38
CA LEU A 166 -14.09 -13.08 -9.04
C LEU A 166 -14.42 -14.52 -8.63
N ASN A 167 -15.08 -15.24 -9.54
CA ASN A 167 -15.60 -16.57 -9.26
C ASN A 167 -14.64 -17.69 -9.67
N PRO A 168 -14.75 -18.89 -9.06
CA PRO A 168 -14.01 -20.07 -9.50
C PRO A 168 -14.21 -20.34 -11.00
N HIS A 169 -13.16 -20.82 -11.67
CA HIS A 169 -13.15 -21.09 -13.12
C HIS A 169 -13.61 -19.92 -14.00
N ALA A 170 -13.39 -18.69 -13.51
CA ALA A 170 -13.85 -17.45 -14.17
C ALA A 170 -15.37 -17.45 -14.48
N GLY A 171 -16.17 -17.99 -13.53
CA GLY A 171 -17.62 -18.04 -13.60
C GLY A 171 -18.19 -19.17 -14.44
N ASP A 172 -17.35 -20.01 -15.05
CA ASP A 172 -17.75 -21.17 -15.89
C ASP A 172 -18.93 -20.85 -16.84
N GLU A 173 -18.71 -19.87 -17.72
CA GLU A 173 -19.71 -19.35 -18.68
C GLU A 173 -21.03 -18.89 -18.03
N GLY A 174 -21.00 -18.51 -16.75
CA GLY A 174 -22.15 -18.01 -15.99
C GLY A 174 -22.85 -19.08 -15.11
N LEU A 175 -22.33 -20.30 -15.07
CA LEU A 175 -22.84 -21.35 -14.20
C LEU A 175 -22.48 -21.12 -12.73
N ILE A 176 -21.31 -20.50 -12.46
CA ILE A 176 -20.78 -20.24 -11.11
C ILE A 176 -20.75 -18.72 -10.84
N GLY A 177 -21.73 -17.99 -11.31
CA GLY A 177 -21.80 -16.54 -11.18
C GLY A 177 -21.73 -15.83 -12.52
N LYS A 178 -22.22 -14.61 -12.58
CA LYS A 178 -22.34 -13.82 -13.81
C LYS A 178 -21.47 -12.58 -13.84
N GLU A 179 -20.76 -12.31 -12.74
CA GLU A 179 -19.96 -11.08 -12.56
C GLU A 179 -18.88 -10.97 -13.64
N GLU A 180 -18.31 -12.09 -14.10
CA GLU A 180 -17.35 -12.09 -15.19
C GLU A 180 -17.98 -11.62 -16.50
N ILE A 181 -19.18 -12.08 -16.81
CA ILE A 181 -19.90 -11.75 -18.07
C ILE A 181 -20.46 -10.33 -18.01
N GLU A 182 -21.12 -9.99 -16.90
CA GLU A 182 -21.90 -8.77 -16.78
C GLU A 182 -21.05 -7.55 -16.36
N ILE A 183 -19.93 -7.77 -15.65
CA ILE A 183 -19.15 -6.69 -15.04
C ILE A 183 -17.69 -6.71 -15.50
N ILE A 184 -16.96 -7.83 -15.28
CA ILE A 184 -15.50 -7.83 -15.40
C ILE A 184 -15.06 -7.80 -16.88
N LYS A 185 -15.62 -8.66 -17.73
CA LYS A 185 -15.32 -8.66 -19.18
C LYS A 185 -15.66 -7.33 -19.86
N PRO A 186 -16.82 -6.69 -19.59
CA PRO A 186 -17.11 -5.35 -20.07
C PRO A 186 -16.09 -4.30 -19.60
N ALA A 187 -15.71 -4.31 -18.32
CA ALA A 187 -14.70 -3.38 -17.80
C ALA A 187 -13.35 -3.55 -18.51
N ILE A 188 -12.89 -4.78 -18.70
CA ILE A 188 -11.65 -5.09 -19.43
C ILE A 188 -11.76 -4.62 -20.89
N LYS A 189 -12.89 -4.90 -21.57
CA LYS A 189 -13.10 -4.51 -22.97
C LYS A 189 -13.01 -3.01 -23.17
N GLU A 190 -13.62 -2.22 -22.29
CA GLU A 190 -13.53 -0.76 -22.34
C GLU A 190 -12.13 -0.26 -22.03
N SER A 191 -11.45 -0.83 -21.02
CA SER A 191 -10.10 -0.44 -20.63
C SER A 191 -9.05 -0.73 -21.70
N LYS A 192 -9.24 -1.77 -22.52
CA LYS A 192 -8.35 -2.12 -23.66
C LYS A 192 -8.21 -1.02 -24.71
N GLN A 193 -9.09 -0.05 -24.74
CA GLN A 193 -8.98 1.09 -25.65
C GLN A 193 -7.81 2.01 -25.32
N GLN A 194 -7.31 1.97 -24.07
CA GLN A 194 -6.29 2.91 -23.57
C GLN A 194 -5.08 2.22 -22.92
N MET A 195 -5.16 0.91 -22.62
CA MET A 195 -4.14 0.19 -21.90
C MET A 195 -4.11 -1.31 -22.25
N LEU A 196 -2.98 -1.98 -21.97
CA LEU A 196 -2.79 -3.41 -22.21
C LEU A 196 -3.35 -4.23 -21.04
N VAL A 197 -4.62 -4.58 -21.09
CA VAL A 197 -5.33 -5.33 -20.04
C VAL A 197 -5.78 -6.69 -20.57
N TYR A 198 -5.58 -7.73 -19.78
CA TYR A 198 -5.86 -9.12 -20.15
C TYR A 198 -6.66 -9.83 -19.05
N GLY A 199 -7.46 -10.81 -19.44
CA GLY A 199 -8.28 -11.60 -18.51
C GLY A 199 -9.78 -11.57 -18.89
N PRO A 200 -10.69 -11.93 -17.98
CA PRO A 200 -10.40 -12.35 -16.60
C PRO A 200 -9.78 -13.77 -16.56
N TYR A 201 -8.81 -13.96 -15.68
CA TYR A 201 -8.14 -15.23 -15.46
C TYR A 201 -8.67 -15.93 -14.20
N SER A 202 -8.88 -17.23 -14.24
CA SER A 202 -9.12 -18.04 -13.05
C SER A 202 -7.90 -17.96 -12.13
N ALA A 203 -8.09 -17.52 -10.89
CA ALA A 203 -6.99 -17.12 -10.01
C ALA A 203 -6.07 -18.30 -9.66
N ASP A 204 -6.64 -19.47 -9.37
CA ASP A 204 -5.90 -20.71 -9.06
C ASP A 204 -4.97 -21.11 -10.20
N ALA A 205 -5.51 -21.23 -11.40
CA ALA A 205 -4.74 -21.61 -12.58
C ALA A 205 -3.72 -20.56 -13.00
N PHE A 206 -4.01 -19.28 -12.78
CA PHE A 206 -3.12 -18.18 -13.10
C PHE A 206 -1.81 -18.25 -12.31
N PHE A 207 -1.89 -18.45 -11.00
CA PHE A 207 -0.70 -18.57 -10.15
C PHE A 207 -0.03 -19.94 -10.27
N ALA A 208 -0.81 -21.02 -10.30
CA ALA A 208 -0.25 -22.38 -10.42
C ALA A 208 0.61 -22.59 -11.68
N ARG A 209 0.32 -21.84 -12.75
CA ARG A 209 1.08 -21.90 -14.01
C ARG A 209 2.17 -20.86 -14.13
N GLY A 210 2.45 -20.07 -13.10
CA GLY A 210 3.41 -18.95 -13.16
C GLY A 210 3.02 -17.86 -14.16
N ALA A 211 1.73 -17.76 -14.52
CA ALA A 211 1.30 -16.81 -15.55
C ALA A 211 1.52 -15.34 -15.13
N HIS A 212 1.61 -15.06 -13.84
CA HIS A 212 1.88 -13.73 -13.27
C HIS A 212 3.20 -13.14 -13.76
N GLU A 213 4.21 -13.97 -14.05
CA GLU A 213 5.53 -13.54 -14.55
C GLU A 213 5.47 -12.84 -15.92
N LYS A 214 4.37 -13.00 -16.65
CA LYS A 214 4.15 -12.38 -17.97
C LYS A 214 3.53 -10.99 -17.89
N PHE A 215 3.24 -10.50 -16.70
CA PHE A 215 2.53 -9.26 -16.48
C PHE A 215 3.30 -8.32 -15.54
N ASP A 216 3.18 -7.04 -15.78
CA ASP A 216 3.81 -6.01 -14.98
C ASP A 216 2.98 -5.66 -13.73
N GLY A 217 1.68 -5.98 -13.75
CA GLY A 217 0.77 -5.82 -12.63
C GLY A 217 -0.41 -6.78 -12.72
N VAL A 218 -0.94 -7.15 -11.57
CA VAL A 218 -2.11 -8.03 -11.43
C VAL A 218 -3.17 -7.31 -10.62
N LEU A 219 -4.41 -7.26 -11.11
CA LEU A 219 -5.55 -6.73 -10.39
C LEU A 219 -6.42 -7.89 -9.90
N ALA A 220 -6.41 -8.13 -8.59
CA ALA A 220 -7.27 -9.08 -7.91
C ALA A 220 -8.59 -8.42 -7.48
N MET A 221 -9.65 -9.21 -7.38
CA MET A 221 -10.98 -8.69 -7.04
C MET A 221 -11.13 -8.40 -5.55
N TYR A 222 -10.48 -9.17 -4.68
CA TYR A 222 -10.56 -9.02 -3.24
C TYR A 222 -9.26 -9.36 -2.53
N HIS A 223 -9.21 -9.00 -1.25
CA HIS A 223 -8.02 -9.02 -0.40
C HIS A 223 -7.26 -10.36 -0.46
N ASP A 224 -7.87 -11.46 -0.02
CA ASP A 224 -7.16 -12.73 0.11
C ASP A 224 -6.81 -13.36 -1.24
N GLN A 225 -7.60 -13.09 -2.30
CA GLN A 225 -7.28 -13.52 -3.66
C GLN A 225 -5.93 -12.96 -4.15
N GLY A 226 -5.61 -11.74 -3.73
CA GLY A 226 -4.33 -11.11 -4.07
C GLY A 226 -3.24 -11.40 -3.05
N LEU A 227 -3.54 -11.27 -1.75
CA LEU A 227 -2.52 -11.31 -0.71
C LEU A 227 -1.98 -12.71 -0.41
N ILE A 228 -2.81 -13.74 -0.47
CA ILE A 228 -2.33 -15.12 -0.23
C ILE A 228 -1.24 -15.50 -1.23
N PRO A 229 -1.48 -15.45 -2.56
CA PRO A 229 -0.42 -15.77 -3.52
C PRO A 229 0.75 -14.78 -3.46
N PHE A 230 0.50 -13.48 -3.25
CA PHE A 230 1.56 -12.50 -3.10
C PHE A 230 2.52 -12.86 -1.96
N LYS A 231 2.00 -13.08 -0.75
CA LYS A 231 2.83 -13.41 0.42
C LYS A 231 3.52 -14.76 0.29
N SER A 232 2.90 -15.72 -0.38
CA SER A 232 3.50 -17.03 -0.66
C SER A 232 4.67 -16.94 -1.64
N LEU A 233 4.63 -16.02 -2.58
CA LEU A 233 5.68 -15.80 -3.59
C LEU A 233 6.77 -14.83 -3.11
N ALA A 234 6.39 -13.81 -2.34
CA ALA A 234 7.30 -12.75 -1.88
C ALA A 234 8.18 -13.12 -0.68
N PHE A 235 7.89 -14.22 0.01
CA PHE A 235 8.69 -14.76 1.15
C PHE A 235 9.11 -13.70 2.20
N GLY A 236 8.21 -12.74 2.49
CA GLY A 236 8.47 -11.68 3.49
C GLY A 236 9.14 -10.41 2.95
N GLU A 237 9.47 -10.34 1.67
CA GLU A 237 10.07 -9.15 1.03
C GLU A 237 9.03 -8.14 0.51
N GLY A 238 7.76 -8.32 0.87
CA GLY A 238 6.66 -7.50 0.38
C GLY A 238 6.68 -6.06 0.92
N VAL A 239 6.45 -5.11 0.03
CA VAL A 239 6.29 -3.68 0.34
C VAL A 239 4.88 -3.26 -0.06
N ASN A 240 4.18 -2.58 0.85
CA ASN A 240 2.92 -1.91 0.55
C ASN A 240 3.21 -0.53 -0.03
N PHE A 241 2.83 -0.32 -1.28
CA PHE A 241 2.94 0.94 -2.02
C PHE A 241 1.54 1.56 -2.16
N THR A 242 1.41 2.86 -1.93
CA THR A 242 0.14 3.56 -2.13
C THR A 242 0.16 4.29 -3.47
N ALA A 243 -0.37 3.65 -4.51
CA ALA A 243 -0.48 4.23 -5.84
C ALA A 243 -1.59 5.30 -5.91
N GLY A 244 -1.45 6.27 -6.82
CA GLY A 244 -2.43 7.34 -7.07
C GLY A 244 -2.25 8.59 -6.21
N LEU A 245 -1.40 8.57 -5.20
CA LEU A 245 -1.01 9.79 -4.49
C LEU A 245 -0.01 10.60 -5.32
N PRO A 246 0.03 11.94 -5.19
CA PRO A 246 1.05 12.78 -5.85
C PRO A 246 2.42 12.71 -5.19
N ILE A 247 2.62 11.77 -4.27
CA ILE A 247 3.83 11.50 -3.52
C ILE A 247 4.16 10.00 -3.57
N VAL A 248 5.41 9.64 -3.36
CA VAL A 248 5.81 8.24 -3.13
C VAL A 248 5.61 7.90 -1.66
N ARG A 249 4.77 6.92 -1.38
CA ARG A 249 4.58 6.40 -0.02
C ARG A 249 4.61 4.89 0.00
N THR A 250 5.45 4.35 0.86
CA THR A 250 5.55 2.91 1.12
C THR A 250 5.40 2.59 2.61
N SER A 251 5.13 1.34 2.92
CA SER A 251 5.17 0.78 4.26
C SER A 251 5.48 -0.71 4.21
N PRO A 252 5.91 -1.33 5.33
CA PRO A 252 5.88 -2.77 5.46
C PRO A 252 4.46 -3.32 5.23
N ASP A 253 4.37 -4.58 4.85
CA ASP A 253 3.10 -5.27 4.60
C ASP A 253 2.48 -5.92 5.86
N HIS A 254 2.95 -5.52 7.04
CA HIS A 254 2.51 -6.04 8.35
C HIS A 254 2.00 -4.92 9.29
N GLY A 255 1.31 -5.33 10.35
CA GLY A 255 0.81 -4.42 11.39
C GLY A 255 1.84 -4.10 12.48
N THR A 256 1.35 -3.59 13.62
CA THR A 256 2.16 -3.10 14.75
C THR A 256 2.84 -4.20 15.56
N ALA A 257 2.50 -5.47 15.36
CA ALA A 257 3.12 -6.62 16.03
C ALA A 257 3.34 -6.40 17.54
N PHE A 258 2.23 -6.28 18.28
CA PHE A 258 2.25 -6.19 19.75
C PHE A 258 2.34 -7.57 20.41
N ASP A 259 2.11 -8.63 19.69
CA ASP A 259 2.11 -10.04 20.06
C ASP A 259 3.48 -10.72 19.85
#